data_513a31b08d611d2db1196a774e5b2223
#
_entry.id   513a31b08d611d2db1196a774e5b2223
#
_cell.length_a   1.000
_cell.length_b   1.000
_cell.length_c   1.000
_cell.angle_alpha   90.00
_cell.angle_beta   90.00
_cell.angle_gamma   90.00
#
_symmetry.space_group_name_H-M   'P 1'
#
loop_
_entity.id
_entity.type
_entity.pdbx_description
1 polymer ?
#
loop_
_entity_poly.entity_id
_entity_poly.type
_entity_poly.pdbx_seq_one_letter_code
_entity_poly.pdbx_strand_id
1 'polypeptide(L)'
;MEEKSGAIDTMGASVESKREMILKAIAGSRWNFECYDKDGNLKWAELDRPNTITNEGLNAWLNIMFHGATQITTWYIVPVETDTTAATTMTYAVPVFTEWDGYSEATRQEFVEAESTAKSITNSANKATYTSTGTKTL
;
A
#
# COMPACT_ATOMS: atom_id res chain seq x y z
N MET A 1 -6.36 -51.72 18.07
CA MET A 1 -5.37 -50.63 18.11
C MET A 1 -6.01 -49.43 17.43
N GLU A 2 -6.64 -48.53 18.21
CA GLU A 2 -7.32 -47.34 17.64
C GLU A 2 -6.28 -46.26 17.40
N GLU A 3 -6.06 -45.90 16.13
CA GLU A 3 -5.26 -44.73 15.80
C GLU A 3 -6.06 -43.47 16.07
N LYS A 4 -5.52 -42.61 16.90
CA LYS A 4 -6.13 -41.35 17.32
C LYS A 4 -6.14 -40.33 16.19
N SER A 5 -7.32 -39.84 15.85
CA SER A 5 -7.57 -38.76 14.88
C SER A 5 -7.12 -37.35 15.34
N GLY A 6 -6.19 -37.28 16.32
CA GLY A 6 -5.74 -36.03 16.92
C GLY A 6 -4.75 -35.21 16.08
N ALA A 7 -4.21 -35.77 15.00
CA ALA A 7 -3.20 -35.07 14.20
C ALA A 7 -3.80 -34.08 13.17
N ILE A 8 -5.06 -34.25 12.78
CA ILE A 8 -5.72 -33.43 11.76
C ILE A 8 -6.16 -32.08 12.33
N ASP A 9 -6.65 -32.03 13.56
CA ASP A 9 -7.05 -30.78 14.22
C ASP A 9 -5.87 -29.84 14.50
N THR A 10 -4.70 -30.39 14.81
CA THR A 10 -3.49 -29.60 15.06
C THR A 10 -2.94 -28.95 13.79
N MET A 11 -3.08 -29.60 12.64
CA MET A 11 -2.64 -29.04 11.35
C MET A 11 -3.59 -27.94 10.84
N GLY A 12 -4.89 -28.05 11.05
CA GLY A 12 -5.86 -27.01 10.69
C GLY A 12 -5.63 -25.69 11.44
N ALA A 13 -5.44 -25.77 12.75
CA ALA A 13 -5.17 -24.60 13.60
C ALA A 13 -3.84 -23.90 13.25
N SER A 14 -2.78 -24.67 12.88
CA SER A 14 -1.48 -24.08 12.52
C SER A 14 -1.49 -23.37 11.15
N VAL A 15 -2.31 -23.81 10.21
CA VAL A 15 -2.47 -23.17 8.90
C VAL A 15 -3.21 -21.84 9.01
N GLU A 16 -4.24 -21.72 9.84
CA GLU A 16 -4.96 -20.46 10.05
C GLU A 16 -4.12 -19.43 10.81
N SER A 17 -3.35 -19.83 11.80
CA SER A 17 -2.42 -18.95 12.52
C SER A 17 -1.33 -18.38 11.59
N LYS A 18 -0.81 -19.18 10.67
CA LYS A 18 0.17 -18.71 9.66
C LYS A 18 -0.46 -17.75 8.68
N ARG A 19 -1.72 -17.96 8.30
CA ARG A 19 -2.45 -17.05 7.43
C ARG A 19 -2.63 -15.66 8.03
N GLU A 20 -3.02 -15.56 9.31
CA GLU A 20 -3.10 -14.27 10.01
C GLU A 20 -1.75 -13.58 10.14
N MET A 21 -0.67 -14.33 10.41
CA MET A 21 0.67 -13.77 10.49
C MET A 21 1.14 -13.23 9.14
N ILE A 22 0.88 -13.94 8.04
CA ILE A 22 1.22 -13.48 6.68
C ILE A 22 0.44 -12.23 6.34
N LEU A 23 -0.87 -12.19 6.60
CA LEU A 23 -1.70 -11.02 6.35
C LEU A 23 -1.24 -9.79 7.16
N LYS A 24 -0.86 -9.96 8.42
CA LYS A 24 -0.29 -8.89 9.25
C LYS A 24 1.09 -8.41 8.75
N ALA A 25 1.93 -9.32 8.26
CA ALA A 25 3.26 -8.97 7.72
C ALA A 25 3.18 -8.20 6.40
N ILE A 26 2.19 -8.48 5.55
CA ILE A 26 1.99 -7.82 4.26
C ILE A 26 1.27 -6.48 4.42
N ALA A 27 0.38 -6.37 5.42
CA ALA A 27 -0.39 -5.15 5.67
C ALA A 27 0.43 -3.99 6.27
N GLY A 28 1.72 -4.16 6.46
CA GLY A 28 2.59 -3.24 7.19
C GLY A 28 3.36 -2.24 6.32
N SER A 29 2.77 -1.70 5.23
CA SER A 29 3.42 -0.59 4.54
C SER A 29 3.36 0.69 5.39
N ARG A 30 4.48 1.42 5.41
CA ARG A 30 4.61 2.69 6.12
C ARG A 30 5.12 3.75 5.18
N TRP A 31 4.60 4.94 5.30
CA TRP A 31 4.81 6.03 4.37
C TRP A 31 5.31 7.27 5.08
N ASN A 32 6.23 7.96 4.43
CA ASN A 32 6.69 9.28 4.83
C ASN A 32 6.27 10.29 3.76
N PHE A 33 5.67 11.38 4.20
CA PHE A 33 5.28 12.49 3.35
C PHE A 33 6.00 13.75 3.81
N GLU A 34 6.50 14.51 2.85
CA GLU A 34 7.18 15.78 3.08
C GLU A 34 6.61 16.83 2.14
N CYS A 35 6.31 17.99 2.64
CA CYS A 35 5.88 19.13 1.84
C CYS A 35 6.91 20.26 1.94
N TYR A 36 7.29 20.79 0.80
CA TYR A 36 8.26 21.87 0.69
C TYR A 36 7.61 23.11 0.08
N ASP A 37 8.11 24.30 0.44
CA ASP A 37 7.74 25.55 -0.24
C ASP A 37 8.48 25.69 -1.58
N LYS A 38 8.18 26.78 -2.31
CA LYS A 38 8.82 27.07 -3.62
C LYS A 38 10.33 27.30 -3.53
N ASP A 39 10.84 27.61 -2.34
CA ASP A 39 12.25 27.90 -2.08
C ASP A 39 13.00 26.66 -1.56
N GLY A 40 12.30 25.51 -1.45
CA GLY A 40 12.85 24.22 -1.01
C GLY A 40 12.91 24.06 0.51
N ASN A 41 12.25 24.92 1.30
CA ASN A 41 12.20 24.76 2.74
C ASN A 41 11.06 23.81 3.13
N LEU A 42 11.34 22.93 4.08
CA LEU A 42 10.33 22.00 4.60
C LEU A 42 9.23 22.79 5.34
N LYS A 43 7.99 22.63 4.88
CA LYS A 43 6.79 23.20 5.53
C LYS A 43 6.24 22.28 6.60
N TRP A 44 6.10 21.00 6.27
CA TRP A 44 5.65 19.96 7.19
C TRP A 44 6.13 18.59 6.71
N ALA A 45 6.16 17.64 7.64
CA ALA A 45 6.39 16.22 7.34
C ALA A 45 5.46 15.37 8.19
N GLU A 46 4.93 14.30 7.58
CA GLU A 46 4.25 13.21 8.27
C GLU A 46 5.05 11.95 8.07
N LEU A 47 5.52 11.38 9.17
CA LEU A 47 6.40 10.23 9.15
C LEU A 47 5.68 8.99 9.69
N ASP A 48 6.09 7.83 9.17
CA ASP A 48 5.66 6.53 9.67
C ASP A 48 4.14 6.31 9.64
N ARG A 49 3.47 6.85 8.62
CA ARG A 49 2.01 6.72 8.45
C ARG A 49 1.66 5.32 7.96
N PRO A 50 0.80 4.59 8.68
CA PRO A 50 0.36 3.28 8.23
C PRO A 50 -0.55 3.41 7.01
N ASN A 51 -0.47 2.46 6.09
CA ASN A 51 -1.40 2.33 4.97
C ASN A 51 -2.33 1.13 5.18
N THR A 52 -3.56 1.27 4.73
CA THR A 52 -4.55 0.17 4.71
C THR A 52 -4.52 -0.50 3.34
N ILE A 53 -4.31 -1.82 3.31
CA ILE A 53 -4.46 -2.60 2.10
C ILE A 53 -5.92 -3.04 1.99
N THR A 54 -6.55 -2.75 0.85
CA THR A 54 -7.92 -3.16 0.57
C THR A 54 -8.03 -4.67 0.33
N ASN A 55 -9.22 -5.23 0.48
CA ASN A 55 -9.49 -6.64 0.15
C ASN A 55 -9.17 -6.95 -1.32
N GLU A 56 -9.44 -6.01 -2.23
CA GLU A 56 -9.07 -6.13 -3.64
C GLU A 56 -7.55 -6.25 -3.82
N GLY A 57 -6.77 -5.40 -3.15
CA GLY A 57 -5.31 -5.45 -3.18
C GLY A 57 -4.75 -6.75 -2.60
N LEU A 58 -5.31 -7.25 -1.49
CA LEU A 58 -4.92 -8.53 -0.91
C LEU A 58 -5.23 -9.70 -1.86
N ASN A 59 -6.40 -9.70 -2.49
CA ASN A 59 -6.78 -10.73 -3.46
C ASN A 59 -5.87 -10.70 -4.70
N ALA A 60 -5.55 -9.51 -5.23
CA ALA A 60 -4.61 -9.36 -6.33
C ALA A 60 -3.24 -9.92 -5.97
N TRP A 61 -2.73 -9.62 -4.78
CA TRP A 61 -1.46 -10.13 -4.31
C TRP A 61 -1.45 -11.65 -4.18
N LEU A 62 -2.48 -12.26 -3.58
CA LEU A 62 -2.61 -13.71 -3.46
C LEU A 62 -2.70 -14.40 -4.82
N ASN A 63 -3.42 -13.81 -5.77
CA ASN A 63 -3.54 -14.34 -7.12
C ASN A 63 -2.21 -14.30 -7.88
N ILE A 64 -1.42 -13.24 -7.73
CA ILE A 64 -0.08 -13.14 -8.32
C ILE A 64 0.85 -14.18 -7.73
N MET A 65 0.85 -14.35 -6.41
CA MET A 65 1.78 -15.24 -5.73
C MET A 65 1.45 -16.73 -5.86
N PHE A 66 0.16 -17.08 -5.89
CA PHE A 66 -0.25 -18.48 -5.74
C PHE A 66 -1.18 -19.00 -6.85
N HIS A 67 -1.76 -18.12 -7.67
CA HIS A 67 -2.74 -18.52 -8.68
C HIS A 67 -2.30 -18.17 -10.12
N GLY A 68 -1.05 -17.81 -10.34
CA GLY A 68 -0.49 -17.57 -11.67
C GLY A 68 -1.02 -16.32 -12.37
N ALA A 69 -1.60 -15.36 -11.67
CA ALA A 69 -1.97 -14.09 -12.26
C ALA A 69 -0.71 -13.29 -12.65
N THR A 70 -0.85 -12.50 -13.72
CA THR A 70 0.24 -11.65 -14.19
C THR A 70 0.61 -10.60 -13.13
N GLN A 71 1.91 -10.40 -12.92
CA GLN A 71 2.42 -9.38 -12.02
C GLN A 71 1.93 -7.99 -12.46
N ILE A 72 1.53 -7.17 -11.48
CA ILE A 72 1.31 -5.74 -11.70
C ILE A 72 2.68 -5.08 -11.72
N THR A 73 3.07 -4.54 -12.86
CA THR A 73 4.41 -3.99 -13.08
C THR A 73 4.54 -2.52 -12.75
N THR A 74 3.43 -1.79 -12.68
CA THR A 74 3.44 -0.34 -12.44
C THR A 74 2.44 0.02 -11.35
N TRP A 75 2.93 0.68 -10.32
CA TRP A 75 2.14 1.20 -9.21
C TRP A 75 2.24 2.72 -9.18
N TYR A 76 1.19 3.39 -8.73
CA TYR A 76 1.15 4.85 -8.66
C TYR A 76 0.87 5.32 -7.24
N ILE A 77 1.48 6.44 -6.88
CA ILE A 77 1.16 7.18 -5.66
C ILE A 77 0.30 8.37 -6.08
N VAL A 78 -0.85 8.54 -5.46
CA VAL A 78 -1.79 9.62 -5.80
C VAL A 78 -2.18 10.38 -4.54
N PRO A 79 -2.05 11.72 -4.52
CA PRO A 79 -2.60 12.56 -3.48
C PRO A 79 -4.13 12.57 -3.54
N VAL A 80 -4.79 12.75 -2.40
CA VAL A 80 -6.25 12.83 -2.29
C VAL A 80 -6.68 14.17 -1.70
N GLU A 81 -7.85 14.67 -2.13
CA GLU A 81 -8.36 15.98 -1.68
C GLU A 81 -9.03 15.95 -0.30
N THR A 82 -9.54 14.78 0.10
CA THR A 82 -10.36 14.67 1.31
C THR A 82 -9.69 13.79 2.35
N ASP A 83 -9.74 14.21 3.61
CA ASP A 83 -9.37 13.39 4.75
C ASP A 83 -10.43 12.32 4.97
N THR A 84 -10.31 11.22 4.24
CA THR A 84 -11.23 10.09 4.29
C THR A 84 -10.49 8.85 4.73
N THR A 85 -10.99 8.19 5.77
CA THR A 85 -10.43 6.91 6.19
C THR A 85 -10.67 5.85 5.12
N ALA A 86 -9.59 5.26 4.62
CA ALA A 86 -9.66 4.17 3.66
C ALA A 86 -10.39 2.95 4.28
N ALA A 87 -11.41 2.45 3.59
CA ALA A 87 -12.10 1.23 3.99
C ALA A 87 -11.49 0.01 3.31
N THR A 88 -11.40 -1.11 4.03
CA THR A 88 -10.87 -2.37 3.46
C THR A 88 -11.72 -2.92 2.31
N THR A 89 -13.00 -2.54 2.26
CA THR A 89 -13.96 -2.93 1.22
C THR A 89 -13.94 -2.02 -0.02
N MET A 90 -13.19 -0.93 0.01
CA MET A 90 -13.00 -0.04 -1.12
C MET A 90 -12.33 -0.75 -2.29
N THR A 91 -12.75 -0.43 -3.51
CA THR A 91 -12.14 -0.94 -4.75
C THR A 91 -11.62 0.20 -5.61
N TYR A 92 -10.80 -0.11 -6.60
CA TYR A 92 -10.35 0.88 -7.59
C TYR A 92 -11.52 1.51 -8.36
N ALA A 93 -12.54 0.72 -8.68
CA ALA A 93 -13.72 1.19 -9.40
C ALA A 93 -14.68 2.04 -8.55
N VAL A 94 -14.65 1.85 -7.21
CA VAL A 94 -15.50 2.58 -6.26
C VAL A 94 -14.63 3.07 -5.10
N PRO A 95 -13.83 4.13 -5.32
CA PRO A 95 -13.02 4.74 -4.27
C PRO A 95 -13.91 5.56 -3.31
N VAL A 96 -13.47 5.71 -2.07
CA VAL A 96 -14.16 6.56 -1.06
C VAL A 96 -13.56 7.97 -1.00
N PHE A 97 -12.58 8.28 -1.84
CA PHE A 97 -11.88 9.56 -1.90
C PHE A 97 -11.92 10.13 -3.31
N THR A 98 -11.70 11.44 -3.42
CA THR A 98 -11.42 12.12 -4.68
C THR A 98 -9.93 12.34 -4.81
N GLU A 99 -9.36 11.98 -5.96
CA GLU A 99 -7.97 12.27 -6.25
C GLU A 99 -7.77 13.78 -6.40
N TRP A 100 -6.68 14.28 -5.85
CA TRP A 100 -6.29 15.66 -6.06
C TRP A 100 -5.68 15.83 -7.45
N ASP A 101 -6.22 16.76 -8.22
CA ASP A 101 -5.80 17.07 -9.61
C ASP A 101 -5.03 18.41 -9.74
N GLY A 102 -4.78 19.10 -8.62
CA GLY A 102 -4.15 20.41 -8.58
C GLY A 102 -2.62 20.39 -8.70
N TYR A 103 -2.05 19.48 -9.48
CA TYR A 103 -0.61 19.36 -9.73
C TYR A 103 -0.25 19.59 -11.20
N SER A 104 1.02 19.90 -11.47
CA SER A 104 1.51 20.23 -12.82
C SER A 104 1.96 19.02 -13.64
N GLU A 105 2.17 17.89 -13.01
CA GLU A 105 2.60 16.67 -13.68
C GLU A 105 1.49 16.13 -14.60
N ALA A 106 1.87 15.69 -15.81
CA ALA A 106 0.91 15.25 -16.83
C ALA A 106 0.19 13.93 -16.46
N THR A 107 0.75 13.15 -15.55
CA THR A 107 0.24 11.85 -15.13
C THR A 107 0.51 11.60 -13.66
N ARG A 108 -0.17 10.60 -13.09
CA ARG A 108 0.13 10.08 -11.76
C ARG A 108 1.61 9.67 -11.68
N GLN A 109 2.24 9.95 -10.56
CA GLN A 109 3.64 9.61 -10.34
C GLN A 109 3.79 8.14 -9.99
N GLU A 110 4.71 7.48 -10.68
CA GLU A 110 5.00 6.06 -10.46
C GLU A 110 5.70 5.84 -9.12
N PHE A 111 5.32 4.76 -8.45
CA PHE A 111 6.09 4.20 -7.34
C PHE A 111 7.27 3.41 -7.92
N VAL A 112 8.41 4.08 -8.09
CA VAL A 112 9.63 3.47 -8.61
C VAL A 112 10.40 2.86 -7.45
N GLU A 113 10.18 1.57 -7.23
CA GLU A 113 10.80 0.81 -6.15
C GLU A 113 12.22 0.35 -6.49
N ALA A 114 13.04 0.18 -5.46
CA ALA A 114 14.29 -0.55 -5.55
C ALA A 114 14.06 -2.06 -5.37
N GLU A 115 15.02 -2.88 -5.80
CA GLU A 115 14.98 -4.31 -5.53
C GLU A 115 14.83 -4.59 -4.03
N SER A 116 13.98 -5.56 -3.69
CA SER A 116 13.73 -5.92 -2.30
C SER A 116 14.98 -6.47 -1.62
N THR A 117 15.40 -5.82 -0.55
CA THR A 117 16.48 -6.26 0.33
C THR A 117 16.01 -6.33 1.77
N ALA A 118 16.59 -7.24 2.57
CA ALA A 118 16.25 -7.38 4.00
C ALA A 118 14.73 -7.46 4.29
N LYS A 119 13.95 -8.10 3.40
CA LYS A 119 12.49 -8.22 3.49
C LYS A 119 11.76 -6.87 3.38
N SER A 120 12.35 -5.89 2.74
CA SER A 120 11.82 -4.54 2.57
C SER A 120 11.94 -4.11 1.11
N ILE A 121 11.01 -3.29 0.66
CA ILE A 121 11.02 -2.60 -0.61
C ILE A 121 10.85 -1.10 -0.35
N THR A 122 11.54 -0.25 -1.09
CA THR A 122 11.51 1.19 -0.86
C THR A 122 11.69 1.96 -2.17
N ASN A 123 11.12 3.17 -2.23
CA ASN A 123 11.34 4.13 -3.31
C ASN A 123 12.16 5.35 -2.85
N SER A 124 12.89 5.26 -1.77
CA SER A 124 13.62 6.40 -1.17
C SER A 124 14.59 7.08 -2.12
N ALA A 125 15.14 6.35 -3.11
CA ALA A 125 16.02 6.91 -4.15
C ALA A 125 15.24 7.61 -5.27
N ASN A 126 13.96 7.28 -5.47
CA ASN A 126 13.09 7.81 -6.53
C ASN A 126 11.73 8.18 -5.94
N LYS A 127 11.71 9.23 -5.12
CA LYS A 127 10.47 9.70 -4.47
C LYS A 127 9.48 10.19 -5.53
N ALA A 128 8.21 9.78 -5.41
CA ALA A 128 7.14 10.40 -6.18
C ALA A 128 6.96 11.85 -5.73
N THR A 129 6.99 12.78 -6.69
CA THR A 129 6.95 14.21 -6.41
C THR A 129 5.80 14.85 -7.18
N TYR A 130 5.03 15.68 -6.50
CA TYR A 130 3.94 16.47 -7.09
C TYR A 130 4.17 17.95 -6.82
N THR A 131 4.02 18.76 -7.87
CA THR A 131 4.15 20.21 -7.82
C THR A 131 2.76 20.85 -7.85
N SER A 132 2.37 21.53 -6.79
CA SER A 132 1.06 22.21 -6.72
C SER A 132 1.00 23.38 -7.73
N THR A 133 -0.09 23.45 -8.50
CA THR A 133 -0.37 24.56 -9.44
C THR A 133 -1.10 25.73 -8.78
N GLY A 134 -1.52 25.62 -7.52
CA GLY A 134 -2.27 26.65 -6.81
C GLY A 134 -2.09 26.59 -5.31
N THR A 135 -2.60 27.62 -4.62
CA THR A 135 -2.65 27.65 -3.15
C THR A 135 -3.83 26.80 -2.70
N LYS A 136 -3.60 25.51 -2.48
CA LYS A 136 -4.56 24.66 -1.72
C LYS A 136 -3.93 24.29 -0.39
N THR A 137 -4.72 24.41 0.67
CA THR A 137 -4.39 23.82 1.98
C THR A 137 -4.80 22.34 1.90
N LEU A 138 -3.83 21.47 2.00
CA LEU A 138 -4.05 20.03 2.20
C LEU A 138 -4.33 19.76 3.67
#